data_c6d98837496aeaab496de54d56569a01
#
_entry.id   c6d98837496aeaab496de54d56569a01
#
_cell.length_a   1.000
_cell.length_b   1.000
_cell.length_c   1.000
_cell.angle_alpha   90.00
_cell.angle_beta   90.00
_cell.angle_gamma   90.00
#
_symmetry.space_group_name_H-M   'P 1'
#
loop_
_entity.id
_entity.type
_entity.pdbx_description
1 polymer ?
#
loop_
_entity_poly.entity_id
_entity_poly.type
_entity_poly.pdbx_seq_one_letter_code
_entity_poly.pdbx_strand_id
1 'polypeptide(L)'
;VAIGDAYVTGEDLAVRLNKPNDGFFDDIVSAASRAVELFTGRQFNRTETAAARRFRAVDWYRLPVDDFWTTTGLVISVDGTAWLVTDVDPRPWDGIYNGQPGWPFFDLFTVDRVWPYTTRGRRALITVTAKWGWTAVPEPIKQATLDVAQDIQAGISVDVTTEQVGGVAVTARSLRTESMDLAGLVSGNPAAFLRAIPYVRDSPMGIA
;
A
#
# COMPACT_ATOMS: atom_id res chain seq x y z
N VAL A 1 -12.47 5.46 2.72
CA VAL A 1 -11.32 6.04 2.01
C VAL A 1 -11.20 5.33 0.68
N ALA A 2 -11.27 6.06 -0.43
CA ALA A 2 -11.18 5.50 -1.76
C ALA A 2 -9.71 5.21 -2.13
N ILE A 3 -9.51 4.32 -3.12
CA ILE A 3 -8.18 4.05 -3.67
C ILE A 3 -7.57 5.38 -4.16
N GLY A 4 -6.37 5.68 -3.69
CA GLY A 4 -5.65 6.91 -4.01
C GLY A 4 -5.76 8.00 -2.95
N ASP A 5 -6.72 7.92 -2.01
CA ASP A 5 -6.80 8.86 -0.90
C ASP A 5 -5.63 8.66 0.08
N ALA A 6 -5.28 9.73 0.81
CA ALA A 6 -4.31 9.63 1.89
C ALA A 6 -4.84 8.77 3.06
N TYR A 7 -3.95 8.12 3.80
CA TYR A 7 -4.30 7.27 4.95
C TYR A 7 -4.62 8.07 6.20
N VAL A 8 -4.14 9.29 6.26
CA VAL A 8 -4.36 10.29 7.32
C VAL A 8 -4.69 11.63 6.68
N THR A 9 -5.21 12.55 7.44
CA THR A 9 -5.55 13.90 6.96
C THR A 9 -4.39 14.88 7.20
N GLY A 10 -4.35 15.99 6.45
CA GLY A 10 -3.43 17.09 6.73
C GLY A 10 -3.66 17.69 8.12
N GLU A 11 -4.90 17.62 8.64
CA GLU A 11 -5.22 18.05 10.00
C GLU A 11 -4.53 17.15 11.06
N ASP A 12 -4.50 15.82 10.85
CA ASP A 12 -3.80 14.89 11.75
C ASP A 12 -2.30 15.24 11.83
N LEU A 13 -1.71 15.63 10.70
CA LEU A 13 -0.32 16.09 10.67
C LEU A 13 -0.14 17.45 11.32
N ALA A 14 -1.06 18.39 11.09
CA ALA A 14 -1.06 19.73 11.69
C ALA A 14 -1.10 19.64 13.22
N VAL A 15 -2.00 18.81 13.77
CA VAL A 15 -2.11 18.54 15.21
C VAL A 15 -0.82 17.96 15.75
N ARG A 16 -0.24 16.97 15.06
CA ARG A 16 1.01 16.32 15.48
C ARG A 16 2.19 17.30 15.51
N LEU A 17 2.24 18.24 14.57
CA LEU A 17 3.30 19.26 14.46
C LEU A 17 3.02 20.51 15.32
N ASN A 18 1.84 20.61 15.92
CA ASN A 18 1.36 21.81 16.60
C ASN A 18 1.45 23.07 15.71
N LYS A 19 0.97 22.93 14.46
CA LYS A 19 0.94 23.97 13.43
C LYS A 19 -0.48 24.10 12.85
N PRO A 20 -0.87 25.27 12.34
CA PRO A 20 -2.11 25.37 11.60
C PRO A 20 -2.04 24.60 10.28
N ASN A 21 -3.14 23.98 9.87
CA ASN A 21 -3.26 23.36 8.55
C ASN A 21 -3.53 24.47 7.51
N ASP A 22 -2.66 24.61 6.54
CA ASP A 22 -2.75 25.56 5.42
C ASP A 22 -3.05 24.91 4.07
N GLY A 23 -3.44 23.62 4.10
CA GLY A 23 -3.69 22.78 2.91
C GLY A 23 -2.43 22.15 2.33
N PHE A 24 -1.24 22.65 2.62
CA PHE A 24 0.03 22.06 2.16
C PHE A 24 0.28 20.69 2.79
N PHE A 25 -0.22 20.46 4.01
CA PHE A 25 -0.09 19.18 4.69
C PHE A 25 -0.88 18.06 4.00
N ASP A 26 -1.93 18.35 3.24
CA ASP A 26 -2.68 17.35 2.48
C ASP A 26 -1.81 16.72 1.37
N ASP A 27 -0.96 17.51 0.71
CA ASP A 27 0.00 17.00 -0.28
C ASP A 27 1.07 16.14 0.38
N ILE A 28 1.57 16.55 1.55
CA ILE A 28 2.59 15.80 2.29
C ILE A 28 2.05 14.44 2.75
N VAL A 29 0.86 14.37 3.34
CA VAL A 29 0.28 13.10 3.79
C VAL A 29 -0.08 12.20 2.63
N SER A 30 -0.45 12.76 1.47
CA SER A 30 -0.66 12.01 0.24
C SER A 30 0.65 11.36 -0.24
N ALA A 31 1.75 12.11 -0.28
CA ALA A 31 3.07 11.59 -0.65
C ALA A 31 3.55 10.52 0.35
N ALA A 32 3.39 10.74 1.65
CA ALA A 32 3.73 9.79 2.69
C ALA A 32 2.91 8.47 2.56
N SER A 33 1.62 8.57 2.23
CA SER A 33 0.78 7.39 2.00
C SER A 33 1.30 6.56 0.83
N ARG A 34 1.72 7.21 -0.27
CA ARG A 34 2.33 6.51 -1.43
C ARG A 34 3.67 5.87 -1.07
N ALA A 35 4.48 6.52 -0.23
CA ALA A 35 5.73 5.94 0.27
C ALA A 35 5.49 4.64 1.06
N VAL A 36 4.49 4.63 1.94
CA VAL A 36 4.09 3.44 2.71
C VAL A 36 3.56 2.33 1.80
N GLU A 37 2.78 2.66 0.75
CA GLU A 37 2.31 1.69 -0.24
C GLU A 37 3.48 1.05 -1.01
N LEU A 38 4.41 1.85 -1.48
CA LEU A 38 5.59 1.35 -2.21
C LEU A 38 6.45 0.45 -1.32
N PHE A 39 6.65 0.81 -0.07
CA PHE A 39 7.43 0.02 0.88
C PHE A 39 6.75 -1.30 1.22
N THR A 40 5.45 -1.29 1.50
CA THR A 40 4.72 -2.49 1.91
C THR A 40 4.28 -3.37 0.75
N GLY A 41 4.23 -2.83 -0.48
CA GLY A 41 3.63 -3.48 -1.64
C GLY A 41 2.13 -3.72 -1.48
N ARG A 42 1.46 -2.97 -0.59
CA ARG A 42 0.03 -3.11 -0.30
C ARG A 42 -0.69 -1.79 -0.39
N GLN A 43 -1.98 -1.85 -0.70
CA GLN A 43 -2.88 -0.71 -0.73
C GLN A 43 -3.93 -0.86 0.36
N PHE A 44 -3.87 0.03 1.37
CA PHE A 44 -4.71 -0.07 2.56
C PHE A 44 -6.08 0.61 2.41
N ASN A 45 -6.31 1.34 1.34
CA ASN A 45 -7.62 1.86 0.98
C ASN A 45 -8.51 0.78 0.39
N ARG A 46 -9.84 0.96 0.41
CA ARG A 46 -10.78 -0.02 -0.13
C ARG A 46 -11.62 0.53 -1.26
N THR A 47 -12.08 -0.37 -2.13
CA THR A 47 -13.13 -0.09 -3.08
C THR A 47 -14.48 -0.55 -2.55
N GLU A 48 -15.52 0.25 -2.74
CA GLU A 48 -16.89 -0.18 -2.46
C GLU A 48 -17.49 -0.98 -3.63
N THR A 49 -17.00 -0.71 -4.84
CA THR A 49 -17.43 -1.41 -6.06
C THR A 49 -16.43 -2.50 -6.42
N ALA A 50 -16.94 -3.68 -6.76
CA ALA A 50 -16.10 -4.77 -7.25
C ALA A 50 -15.51 -4.43 -8.62
N ALA A 51 -14.23 -4.71 -8.79
CA ALA A 51 -13.50 -4.47 -10.03
C ALA A 51 -12.69 -5.71 -10.43
N ALA A 52 -12.58 -5.96 -11.74
CA ALA A 52 -11.84 -7.09 -12.27
C ALA A 52 -10.34 -6.79 -12.33
N ARG A 53 -9.51 -7.71 -11.82
CA ARG A 53 -8.06 -7.69 -11.94
C ARG A 53 -7.56 -9.03 -12.49
N ARG A 54 -6.39 -9.03 -13.11
CA ARG A 54 -5.83 -10.21 -13.77
C ARG A 54 -4.63 -10.72 -13.03
N PHE A 55 -4.61 -12.04 -12.77
CA PHE A 55 -3.57 -12.70 -11.98
C PHE A 55 -3.06 -13.94 -12.69
N ARG A 56 -1.95 -14.49 -12.19
CA ARG A 56 -1.38 -15.76 -12.61
C ARG A 56 -1.04 -16.57 -11.38
N ALA A 57 -1.44 -17.83 -11.36
CA ALA A 57 -1.13 -18.73 -10.26
C ALA A 57 0.38 -18.94 -10.15
N VAL A 58 0.89 -19.05 -8.93
CA VAL A 58 2.30 -19.34 -8.66
C VAL A 58 2.57 -20.84 -8.66
N ASP A 59 1.55 -21.63 -8.32
CA ASP A 59 1.58 -23.09 -8.36
C ASP A 59 0.20 -23.67 -8.71
N TRP A 60 0.02 -24.99 -8.61
CA TRP A 60 -1.22 -25.69 -8.94
C TRP A 60 -2.40 -25.36 -8.03
N TYR A 61 -2.13 -24.89 -6.83
CA TYR A 61 -3.15 -24.72 -5.78
C TYR A 61 -3.28 -23.29 -5.30
N ARG A 62 -2.25 -22.44 -5.46
CA ARG A 62 -2.20 -21.09 -4.89
C ARG A 62 -2.19 -20.02 -5.96
N LEU A 63 -3.07 -19.04 -5.79
CA LEU A 63 -3.14 -17.81 -6.57
C LEU A 63 -3.01 -16.62 -5.62
N PRO A 64 -1.83 -15.99 -5.50
CA PRO A 64 -1.71 -14.71 -4.83
C PRO A 64 -2.49 -13.64 -5.59
N VAL A 65 -3.30 -12.89 -4.87
CA VAL A 65 -4.10 -11.79 -5.42
C VAL A 65 -3.87 -10.53 -4.61
N ASP A 66 -4.28 -9.38 -5.11
CA ASP A 66 -4.28 -8.16 -4.32
C ASP A 66 -5.24 -8.31 -3.14
N ASP A 67 -5.00 -7.50 -2.10
CA ASP A 67 -5.84 -7.51 -0.90
C ASP A 67 -7.30 -7.20 -1.24
N PHE A 68 -8.24 -8.03 -0.77
CA PHE A 68 -9.67 -7.77 -0.89
C PHE A 68 -10.37 -8.03 0.45
N TRP A 69 -11.29 -7.14 0.80
CA TRP A 69 -11.81 -7.08 2.16
C TRP A 69 -13.07 -7.91 2.41
N THR A 70 -13.68 -8.46 1.35
CA THR A 70 -14.91 -9.27 1.46
C THR A 70 -15.05 -10.24 0.30
N THR A 71 -15.61 -11.40 0.57
CA THR A 71 -15.99 -12.38 -0.46
C THR A 71 -17.31 -12.03 -1.16
N THR A 72 -18.05 -11.04 -0.63
CA THR A 72 -19.29 -10.59 -1.27
C THR A 72 -19.00 -9.94 -2.61
N GLY A 73 -19.51 -10.54 -3.69
CA GLY A 73 -19.25 -10.09 -5.06
C GLY A 73 -17.95 -10.64 -5.65
N LEU A 74 -17.31 -11.62 -5.00
CA LEU A 74 -16.17 -12.33 -5.57
C LEU A 74 -16.63 -13.16 -6.77
N VAL A 75 -15.98 -12.93 -7.92
CA VAL A 75 -16.19 -13.72 -9.16
C VAL A 75 -14.82 -14.10 -9.71
N ILE A 76 -14.68 -15.36 -10.11
CA ILE A 76 -13.45 -15.90 -10.64
C ILE A 76 -13.70 -16.44 -12.04
N SER A 77 -12.84 -16.10 -12.99
CA SER A 77 -12.89 -16.61 -14.36
C SER A 77 -11.48 -17.05 -14.78
N VAL A 78 -11.41 -18.25 -15.33
CA VAL A 78 -10.16 -18.86 -15.81
C VAL A 78 -10.27 -19.02 -17.32
N ASP A 79 -9.44 -18.30 -18.07
CA ASP A 79 -9.48 -18.24 -19.55
C ASP A 79 -10.89 -18.00 -20.11
N GLY A 80 -11.68 -17.15 -19.44
CA GLY A 80 -13.05 -16.82 -19.83
C GLY A 80 -14.14 -17.75 -19.27
N THR A 81 -13.78 -18.86 -18.63
CA THR A 81 -14.73 -19.79 -18.00
C THR A 81 -14.94 -19.41 -16.53
N ALA A 82 -16.18 -19.18 -16.12
CA ALA A 82 -16.51 -18.88 -14.74
C ALA A 82 -16.29 -20.10 -13.83
N TRP A 83 -15.68 -19.86 -12.66
CA TRP A 83 -15.55 -20.83 -11.59
C TRP A 83 -16.53 -20.48 -10.45
N LEU A 84 -16.98 -21.50 -9.72
CA LEU A 84 -17.76 -21.27 -8.51
C LEU A 84 -16.86 -20.73 -7.40
N VAL A 85 -17.39 -19.85 -6.56
CA VAL A 85 -16.65 -19.33 -5.38
C VAL A 85 -16.31 -20.48 -4.41
N THR A 86 -17.11 -21.54 -4.39
CA THR A 86 -16.87 -22.76 -3.62
C THR A 86 -15.69 -23.61 -4.13
N ASP A 87 -15.23 -23.37 -5.36
CA ASP A 87 -14.04 -24.04 -5.91
C ASP A 87 -12.73 -23.49 -5.34
N VAL A 88 -12.82 -22.40 -4.57
CA VAL A 88 -11.66 -21.70 -3.99
C VAL A 88 -11.86 -21.43 -2.51
N ASP A 89 -10.75 -21.35 -1.81
CA ASP A 89 -10.64 -21.06 -0.38
C ASP A 89 -9.83 -19.77 -0.20
N PRO A 90 -10.48 -18.63 0.08
CA PRO A 90 -9.82 -17.36 0.33
C PRO A 90 -9.08 -17.38 1.67
N ARG A 91 -7.83 -16.88 1.68
CA ARG A 91 -7.00 -16.80 2.89
C ARG A 91 -6.44 -15.40 3.11
N PRO A 92 -6.14 -15.01 4.37
CA PRO A 92 -6.19 -15.82 5.61
C PRO A 92 -7.62 -16.11 6.07
N TRP A 93 -7.82 -17.26 6.71
CA TRP A 93 -9.12 -17.60 7.31
C TRP A 93 -9.46 -16.64 8.45
N ASP A 94 -10.71 -16.29 8.54
CA ASP A 94 -11.26 -15.41 9.60
C ASP A 94 -10.58 -14.05 9.71
N GLY A 95 -9.83 -13.64 8.66
CA GLY A 95 -9.08 -12.38 8.67
C GLY A 95 -7.98 -12.35 9.74
N ILE A 96 -7.43 -13.49 10.12
CA ILE A 96 -6.34 -13.60 11.10
C ILE A 96 -5.05 -14.03 10.38
N TYR A 97 -4.04 -13.17 10.41
CA TYR A 97 -2.73 -13.47 9.86
C TYR A 97 -1.64 -13.19 10.90
N ASN A 98 -0.72 -14.15 11.13
CA ASN A 98 0.30 -14.07 12.17
C ASN A 98 -0.26 -13.71 13.56
N GLY A 99 -1.46 -14.21 13.88
CA GLY A 99 -2.14 -13.92 15.15
C GLY A 99 -2.76 -12.53 15.25
N GLN A 100 -2.70 -11.72 14.19
CA GLN A 100 -3.28 -10.38 14.14
C GLN A 100 -4.61 -10.41 13.37
N PRO A 101 -5.72 -9.93 13.95
CA PRO A 101 -7.01 -9.85 13.28
C PRO A 101 -7.09 -8.65 12.31
N GLY A 102 -8.12 -8.64 11.47
CA GLY A 102 -8.43 -7.52 10.58
C GLY A 102 -7.67 -7.54 9.25
N TRP A 103 -7.05 -8.67 8.92
CA TRP A 103 -6.38 -8.84 7.63
C TRP A 103 -7.39 -9.10 6.51
N PRO A 104 -7.18 -8.52 5.31
CA PRO A 104 -7.94 -8.85 4.10
C PRO A 104 -7.53 -10.23 3.59
N PHE A 105 -8.30 -10.76 2.65
CA PHE A 105 -7.88 -11.92 1.87
C PHE A 105 -6.85 -11.49 0.83
N PHE A 106 -5.81 -12.29 0.62
CA PHE A 106 -4.76 -12.01 -0.36
C PHE A 106 -4.22 -13.25 -1.08
N ASP A 107 -4.77 -14.41 -0.76
CA ASP A 107 -4.49 -15.67 -1.44
C ASP A 107 -5.79 -16.42 -1.72
N LEU A 108 -5.87 -17.07 -2.87
CA LEU A 108 -6.94 -18.00 -3.23
C LEU A 108 -6.35 -19.38 -3.43
N PHE A 109 -6.78 -20.34 -2.64
CA PHE A 109 -6.42 -21.74 -2.79
C PHE A 109 -7.56 -22.48 -3.49
N THR A 110 -7.21 -23.43 -4.38
CA THR A 110 -8.21 -24.32 -4.96
C THR A 110 -8.58 -25.43 -3.97
N VAL A 111 -9.86 -25.83 -3.96
CA VAL A 111 -10.37 -26.91 -3.10
C VAL A 111 -10.31 -28.25 -3.84
N ASP A 112 -11.13 -28.43 -4.88
CA ASP A 112 -11.22 -29.68 -5.61
C ASP A 112 -10.72 -29.58 -7.06
N ARG A 113 -10.00 -28.50 -7.38
CA ARG A 113 -9.48 -28.22 -8.72
C ARG A 113 -8.00 -27.83 -8.64
N VAL A 114 -7.39 -27.63 -9.79
CA VAL A 114 -6.06 -27.07 -9.92
C VAL A 114 -6.08 -25.88 -10.86
N TRP A 115 -5.27 -24.88 -10.58
CA TRP A 115 -5.09 -23.77 -11.50
C TRP A 115 -4.45 -24.32 -12.78
N PRO A 116 -5.08 -24.08 -13.95
CA PRO A 116 -4.56 -24.70 -15.17
C PRO A 116 -3.20 -24.12 -15.54
N TYR A 117 -2.26 -25.03 -15.71
CA TYR A 117 -0.99 -24.79 -16.37
C TYR A 117 -1.12 -25.19 -17.83
N THR A 118 -0.91 -24.26 -18.76
CA THR A 118 -0.86 -24.67 -20.16
C THR A 118 0.48 -25.34 -20.45
N THR A 119 0.43 -26.48 -21.15
CA THR A 119 1.59 -27.31 -21.54
C THR A 119 2.63 -26.61 -22.42
N ARG A 120 2.40 -25.36 -22.82
CA ARG A 120 3.32 -24.52 -23.63
C ARG A 120 3.94 -23.37 -22.86
N GLY A 121 4.07 -23.45 -21.53
CA GLY A 121 4.68 -22.40 -20.70
C GLY A 121 3.84 -21.12 -20.55
N ARG A 122 2.64 -21.06 -21.10
CA ARG A 122 1.68 -20.00 -20.82
C ARG A 122 0.88 -20.39 -19.59
N ARG A 123 1.05 -19.64 -18.52
CA ARG A 123 0.14 -19.73 -17.36
C ARG A 123 -1.23 -19.19 -17.76
N ALA A 124 -2.31 -19.88 -17.36
CA ALA A 124 -3.67 -19.40 -17.56
C ALA A 124 -3.84 -17.97 -17.03
N LEU A 125 -4.66 -17.19 -17.74
CA LEU A 125 -5.04 -15.86 -17.27
C LEU A 125 -6.27 -16.00 -16.36
N ILE A 126 -6.09 -15.68 -15.09
CA ILE A 126 -7.14 -15.74 -14.09
C ILE A 126 -7.62 -14.32 -13.84
N THR A 127 -8.91 -14.10 -14.07
CA THR A 127 -9.56 -12.83 -13.76
C THR A 127 -10.33 -12.97 -12.46
N VAL A 128 -10.01 -12.15 -11.48
CA VAL A 128 -10.68 -12.08 -10.20
C VAL A 128 -11.38 -10.73 -10.09
N THR A 129 -12.69 -10.76 -9.89
CA THR A 129 -13.51 -9.57 -9.61
C THR A 129 -13.81 -9.58 -8.13
N ALA A 130 -13.36 -8.55 -7.42
CA ALA A 130 -13.51 -8.44 -5.97
C ALA A 130 -13.59 -6.97 -5.53
N LYS A 131 -13.97 -6.74 -4.29
CA LYS A 131 -13.86 -5.44 -3.64
C LYS A 131 -12.47 -5.35 -2.99
N TRP A 132 -11.59 -4.59 -3.62
CA TRP A 132 -10.17 -4.54 -3.28
C TRP A 132 -9.87 -3.66 -2.06
N GLY A 133 -8.77 -3.97 -1.39
CA GLY A 133 -8.22 -3.23 -0.27
C GLY A 133 -8.55 -3.83 1.09
N TRP A 134 -8.45 -2.99 2.12
CA TRP A 134 -8.64 -3.35 3.53
C TRP A 134 -9.97 -2.80 4.04
N THR A 135 -10.56 -3.46 5.04
CA THR A 135 -11.80 -2.96 5.70
C THR A 135 -11.59 -1.57 6.28
N ALA A 136 -10.44 -1.32 6.88
CA ALA A 136 -10.00 -0.02 7.39
C ALA A 136 -8.46 0.05 7.34
N VAL A 137 -7.92 1.25 7.22
CA VAL A 137 -6.46 1.46 7.33
C VAL A 137 -6.03 1.11 8.75
N PRO A 138 -5.09 0.14 8.94
CA PRO A 138 -4.61 -0.23 10.26
C PRO A 138 -3.96 0.96 10.99
N GLU A 139 -4.17 1.06 12.28
CA GLU A 139 -3.60 2.16 13.07
C GLU A 139 -2.06 2.27 12.99
N PRO A 140 -1.29 1.16 13.02
CA PRO A 140 0.16 1.23 12.81
C PRO A 140 0.53 1.85 11.45
N ILE A 141 -0.25 1.62 10.40
CA ILE A 141 -0.02 2.20 9.07
C ILE A 141 -0.31 3.70 9.06
N LYS A 142 -1.36 4.16 9.74
CA LYS A 142 -1.62 5.59 9.92
C LYS A 142 -0.48 6.29 10.65
N GLN A 143 0.00 5.68 11.73
CA GLN A 143 1.13 6.21 12.49
C GLN A 143 2.43 6.21 11.67
N ALA A 144 2.71 5.15 10.89
CA ALA A 144 3.85 5.12 9.98
C ALA A 144 3.74 6.23 8.92
N THR A 145 2.53 6.47 8.39
CA THR A 145 2.30 7.55 7.43
C THR A 145 2.57 8.93 8.05
N LEU A 146 2.15 9.16 9.29
CA LEU A 146 2.42 10.41 10.00
C LEU A 146 3.92 10.58 10.30
N ASP A 147 4.64 9.50 10.65
CA ASP A 147 6.09 9.56 10.88
C ASP A 147 6.82 9.96 9.59
N VAL A 148 6.48 9.34 8.45
CA VAL A 148 7.05 9.68 7.13
C VAL A 148 6.66 11.10 6.71
N ALA A 149 5.41 11.50 6.93
CA ALA A 149 4.95 12.85 6.61
C ALA A 149 5.71 13.93 7.40
N GLN A 150 6.01 13.65 8.67
CA GLN A 150 6.83 14.52 9.50
C GLN A 150 8.27 14.66 8.95
N ASP A 151 8.87 13.56 8.49
CA ASP A 151 10.21 13.59 7.89
C ASP A 151 10.21 14.35 6.55
N ILE A 152 9.20 14.13 5.70
CA ILE A 152 9.04 14.90 4.47
C ILE A 152 8.95 16.40 4.79
N GLN A 153 8.12 16.79 5.77
CA GLN A 153 7.95 18.18 6.16
C GLN A 153 9.25 18.76 6.72
N ALA A 154 10.01 18.01 7.50
CA ALA A 154 11.31 18.43 8.02
C ALA A 154 12.37 18.58 6.91
N GLY A 155 12.37 17.68 5.91
CA GLY A 155 13.28 17.74 4.76
C GLY A 155 12.93 18.83 3.75
N ILE A 156 11.67 19.27 3.71
CA ILE A 156 11.22 20.44 2.94
C ILE A 156 11.59 21.75 3.66
N SER A 157 11.97 21.72 4.95
CA SER A 157 12.48 22.90 5.63
C SER A 157 13.77 23.35 4.97
N VAL A 158 13.59 24.36 4.17
CA VAL A 158 14.55 25.03 3.28
C VAL A 158 15.84 25.36 4.04
N ASP A 159 16.98 24.93 3.53
CA ASP A 159 18.27 25.57 3.86
C ASP A 159 18.19 27.02 3.40
N VAL A 160 17.79 27.90 4.30
CA VAL A 160 17.87 29.35 4.10
C VAL A 160 19.27 29.75 4.40
N THR A 161 20.13 29.71 3.41
CA THR A 161 21.48 30.32 3.54
C THR A 161 21.30 31.82 3.36
N THR A 162 21.37 32.55 4.45
CA THR A 162 21.42 34.02 4.43
C THR A 162 22.88 34.44 4.27
N GLU A 163 23.28 34.84 3.09
CA GLU A 163 24.58 35.39 2.84
C GLU A 163 24.50 36.94 2.89
N GLN A 164 25.24 37.56 3.77
CA GLN A 164 25.28 39.01 3.90
C GLN A 164 26.45 39.55 3.08
N VAL A 165 26.14 40.05 1.88
CA VAL A 165 27.15 40.69 1.01
C VAL A 165 26.85 42.19 0.94
N GLY A 166 27.79 42.98 1.44
CA GLY A 166 27.79 44.45 1.31
C GLY A 166 26.57 45.14 1.96
N GLY A 167 26.05 44.62 3.08
CA GLY A 167 24.94 45.25 3.82
C GLY A 167 23.52 44.90 3.26
N VAL A 168 23.45 44.04 2.26
CA VAL A 168 22.17 43.51 1.71
C VAL A 168 22.10 42.03 2.02
N ALA A 169 21.02 41.62 2.72
CA ALA A 169 20.73 40.21 2.97
C ALA A 169 20.12 39.58 1.71
N VAL A 170 20.83 38.68 1.06
CA VAL A 170 20.31 37.89 -0.05
C VAL A 170 19.91 36.54 0.51
N THR A 171 18.61 36.28 0.51
CA THR A 171 18.05 34.98 0.92
C THR A 171 17.91 34.12 -0.31
N ALA A 172 18.80 33.14 -0.51
CA ALA A 172 18.64 32.13 -1.54
C ALA A 172 17.87 30.91 -0.98
N ARG A 173 16.75 30.56 -1.59
CA ARG A 173 16.03 29.32 -1.34
C ARG A 173 16.49 28.28 -2.35
N SER A 174 17.30 27.33 -1.95
CA SER A 174 17.58 26.17 -2.78
C SER A 174 16.66 25.03 -2.37
N LEU A 175 15.74 24.67 -3.28
CA LEU A 175 15.03 23.40 -3.17
C LEU A 175 16.00 22.30 -3.59
N ARG A 176 16.50 21.54 -2.63
CA ARG A 176 17.26 20.32 -2.93
C ARG A 176 16.26 19.26 -3.39
N THR A 177 16.03 19.20 -4.69
CA THR A 177 15.33 18.10 -5.33
C THR A 177 16.33 16.97 -5.62
N GLU A 178 16.83 16.31 -4.58
CA GLU A 178 17.36 14.96 -4.78
C GLU A 178 16.14 14.08 -5.07
N SER A 179 16.25 13.19 -6.06
CA SER A 179 15.22 12.22 -6.39
C SER A 179 14.84 11.46 -5.12
N MET A 180 13.71 11.80 -4.52
CA MET A 180 13.23 11.16 -3.30
C MET A 180 12.89 9.70 -3.63
N ASP A 181 13.70 8.77 -3.16
CA ASP A 181 13.29 7.37 -3.08
C ASP A 181 12.19 7.25 -2.01
N LEU A 182 10.94 7.25 -2.48
CA LEU A 182 9.78 7.20 -1.59
C LEU A 182 9.76 5.94 -0.69
N ALA A 183 10.25 4.81 -1.18
CA ALA A 183 10.38 3.60 -0.35
C ALA A 183 11.49 3.77 0.69
N GLY A 184 12.57 4.46 0.33
CA GLY A 184 13.67 4.81 1.21
C GLY A 184 13.27 5.69 2.39
N LEU A 185 12.22 6.51 2.26
CA LEU A 185 11.71 7.32 3.38
C LEU A 185 11.20 6.45 4.54
N VAL A 186 10.51 5.34 4.24
CA VAL A 186 10.00 4.44 5.28
C VAL A 186 11.16 3.65 5.90
N SER A 187 12.06 3.11 5.09
CA SER A 187 13.21 2.34 5.59
C SER A 187 14.22 3.21 6.35
N GLY A 188 14.33 4.49 6.01
CA GLY A 188 15.17 5.46 6.70
C GLY A 188 14.61 5.96 8.03
N ASN A 189 13.32 5.81 8.28
CA ASN A 189 12.66 6.17 9.53
C ASN A 189 12.44 4.93 10.41
N PRO A 190 13.20 4.73 11.52
CA PRO A 190 13.08 3.52 12.33
C PRO A 190 11.68 3.28 12.91
N ALA A 191 10.95 4.35 13.26
CA ALA A 191 9.61 4.23 13.81
C ALA A 191 8.59 3.80 12.73
N ALA A 192 8.63 4.43 11.56
CA ALA A 192 7.78 4.07 10.42
C ALA A 192 8.09 2.64 9.94
N PHE A 193 9.39 2.29 9.83
CA PHE A 193 9.83 0.95 9.45
C PHE A 193 9.27 -0.14 10.37
N LEU A 194 9.46 0.01 11.69
CA LEU A 194 8.99 -0.99 12.66
C LEU A 194 7.46 -1.17 12.64
N ARG A 195 6.71 -0.11 12.31
CA ARG A 195 5.26 -0.16 12.20
C ARG A 195 4.78 -0.77 10.89
N ALA A 196 5.49 -0.50 9.80
CA ALA A 196 5.09 -0.94 8.46
C ALA A 196 5.59 -2.34 8.10
N ILE A 197 6.72 -2.82 8.67
CA ILE A 197 7.33 -4.11 8.34
C ILE A 197 6.39 -5.32 8.49
N PRO A 198 5.51 -5.40 9.51
CA PRO A 198 4.57 -6.53 9.61
C PRO A 198 3.59 -6.62 8.44
N TYR A 199 3.42 -5.54 7.71
CA TYR A 199 2.49 -5.43 6.57
C TYR A 199 3.19 -5.57 5.21
N VAL A 200 4.49 -5.75 5.16
CA VAL A 200 5.23 -5.96 3.90
C VAL A 200 4.72 -7.23 3.25
N ARG A 201 4.41 -7.13 1.96
CA ARG A 201 3.97 -8.28 1.17
C ARG A 201 5.17 -9.13 0.83
N ASP A 202 5.11 -10.42 1.17
CA ASP A 202 6.11 -11.38 0.69
C ASP A 202 6.08 -11.40 -0.83
N SER A 203 7.21 -11.09 -1.46
CA SER A 203 7.31 -11.20 -2.91
C SER A 203 7.16 -12.67 -3.29
N PRO A 204 6.25 -13.01 -4.24
CA PRO A 204 6.13 -14.40 -4.71
C PRO A 204 7.36 -14.90 -5.47
N MET A 205 8.31 -14.02 -5.75
CA MET A 205 9.63 -14.36 -6.24
C MET A 205 10.61 -14.20 -5.09
N GLY A 206 10.97 -15.35 -4.48
CA GLY A 206 12.11 -15.38 -3.58
C GLY A 206 13.33 -14.82 -4.30
N ILE A 207 13.73 -13.63 -3.90
CA ILE A 207 15.08 -13.15 -4.18
C ILE A 207 15.94 -13.83 -3.12
N ALA A 208 16.57 -14.93 -3.55
CA ALA A 208 17.67 -15.53 -2.83
C ALA A 208 18.91 -14.66 -3.04
#